data_d6935bd2d35f107ee2470cad0b9c6318
#
_entry.id   d6935bd2d35f107ee2470cad0b9c6318
#
_cell.length_a   1.000
_cell.length_b   1.000
_cell.length_c   1.000
_cell.angle_alpha   90.00
_cell.angle_beta   90.00
_cell.angle_gamma   90.00
#
_symmetry.space_group_name_H-M   'P 1'
#
loop_
_entity.id
_entity.type
_entity.pdbx_description
1 polymer ?
#
loop_
_entity_poly.entity_id
_entity_poly.type
_entity_poly.pdbx_seq_one_letter_code
_entity_poly.pdbx_strand_id
1 'polypeptide(L)'
;LCQPDVASWHGMIPSVVAAGNGSLSNGFYRGMAPDSDVVLVKLARTGRITDQNIQDGLEWVLENRQKYGIKVVNISAGGDEELSYLHDPLSQVVEECSAAGITVVCAVGNAGHLPNHPVVPPASAPSCIAVGGLDDNNSINRAKRGMYRSSYGPTIDGLQKPEIIASSIWIPAPILPNTPTAQQAELLEKLDKAPDDKLHPIIDANVGIDPELDAAADREF
;
A
#
# COMPACT_ATOMS: atom_id res chain seq x y z
N LEU A 1 -5.45 -10.24 20.25
CA LEU A 1 -5.74 -9.39 19.08
C LEU A 1 -5.30 -7.99 19.41
N CYS A 2 -4.37 -7.42 18.61
CA CYS A 2 -3.99 -6.02 18.78
C CYS A 2 -5.18 -5.13 18.43
N GLN A 3 -5.43 -4.10 19.24
CA GLN A 3 -6.39 -3.08 18.89
C GLN A 3 -5.90 -2.38 17.61
N PRO A 4 -6.77 -2.13 16.63
CA PRO A 4 -6.41 -1.33 15.48
C PRO A 4 -6.09 0.09 15.94
N ASP A 5 -4.97 0.63 15.51
CA ASP A 5 -4.60 2.03 15.68
C ASP A 5 -4.67 2.78 14.33
N VAL A 6 -4.59 4.09 14.37
CA VAL A 6 -4.63 4.90 13.14
C VAL A 6 -3.51 4.57 12.16
N ALA A 7 -2.40 3.99 12.59
CA ALA A 7 -1.31 3.56 11.73
C ALA A 7 -1.60 2.23 11.00
N SER A 8 -2.65 1.51 11.39
CA SER A 8 -3.02 0.22 10.77
C SER A 8 -3.61 0.35 9.36
N TRP A 9 -3.96 1.56 8.94
CA TRP A 9 -4.58 1.81 7.63
C TRP A 9 -3.72 1.29 6.47
N HIS A 10 -2.42 1.51 6.53
CA HIS A 10 -1.51 1.14 5.44
C HIS A 10 -1.47 -0.39 5.23
N GLY A 11 -1.28 -1.16 6.31
CA GLY A 11 -1.26 -2.62 6.21
C GLY A 11 -2.63 -3.21 5.81
N MET A 12 -3.73 -2.57 6.18
CA MET A 12 -5.07 -2.97 5.77
C MET A 12 -5.27 -2.82 4.26
N ILE A 13 -4.85 -1.69 3.68
CA ILE A 13 -5.04 -1.42 2.25
C ILE A 13 -4.40 -2.50 1.36
N PRO A 14 -3.08 -2.75 1.42
CA PRO A 14 -2.48 -3.78 0.57
C PRO A 14 -3.04 -5.17 0.84
N SER A 15 -3.41 -5.50 2.08
CA SER A 15 -4.02 -6.80 2.40
C SER A 15 -5.37 -7.00 1.73
N VAL A 16 -6.22 -5.96 1.70
CA VAL A 16 -7.54 -6.03 1.06
C VAL A 16 -7.41 -5.99 -0.46
N VAL A 17 -6.50 -5.19 -1.01
CA VAL A 17 -6.22 -5.18 -2.46
C VAL A 17 -5.69 -6.54 -2.92
N ALA A 18 -4.86 -7.20 -2.12
CA ALA A 18 -4.36 -8.54 -2.44
C ALA A 18 -5.45 -9.61 -2.35
N ALA A 19 -6.19 -9.69 -1.24
CA ALA A 19 -7.01 -10.85 -0.93
C ALA A 19 -8.39 -10.55 -0.29
N GLY A 20 -8.87 -9.31 -0.36
CA GLY A 20 -10.18 -8.95 0.17
C GLY A 20 -11.33 -9.66 -0.56
N ASN A 21 -12.28 -10.19 0.18
CA ASN A 21 -13.43 -10.90 -0.39
C ASN A 21 -14.56 -10.00 -0.88
N GLY A 22 -14.45 -8.68 -0.68
CA GLY A 22 -15.44 -7.69 -1.10
C GLY A 22 -16.67 -7.58 -0.20
N SER A 23 -16.64 -8.11 1.01
CA SER A 23 -17.80 -8.14 1.91
C SER A 23 -18.39 -6.75 2.21
N LEU A 24 -17.56 -5.72 2.30
CA LEU A 24 -17.99 -4.34 2.55
C LEU A 24 -18.68 -3.66 1.34
N SER A 25 -18.54 -4.23 0.16
CA SER A 25 -19.07 -3.71 -1.11
C SER A 25 -20.02 -4.69 -1.80
N ASN A 26 -20.62 -5.61 -1.07
CA ASN A 26 -21.48 -6.68 -1.62
C ASN A 26 -20.80 -7.45 -2.78
N GLY A 27 -19.47 -7.66 -2.68
CA GLY A 27 -18.68 -8.38 -3.66
C GLY A 27 -18.20 -7.53 -4.85
N PHE A 28 -18.50 -6.23 -4.89
CA PHE A 28 -18.12 -5.36 -6.01
C PHE A 28 -16.60 -5.07 -6.03
N TYR A 29 -16.04 -4.65 -4.89
CA TYR A 29 -14.60 -4.43 -4.74
C TYR A 29 -13.95 -5.65 -4.09
N ARG A 30 -13.45 -6.55 -4.92
CA ARG A 30 -12.72 -7.75 -4.47
C ARG A 30 -11.23 -7.58 -4.72
N GLY A 31 -10.40 -8.17 -3.88
CA GLY A 31 -8.97 -8.28 -4.09
C GLY A 31 -8.62 -9.18 -5.29
N MET A 32 -7.34 -9.20 -5.65
CA MET A 32 -6.86 -9.97 -6.81
C MET A 32 -6.91 -11.48 -6.58
N ALA A 33 -6.77 -11.92 -5.33
CA ALA A 33 -6.81 -13.33 -4.93
C ALA A 33 -7.77 -13.55 -3.75
N PRO A 34 -9.09 -13.33 -3.93
CA PRO A 34 -10.05 -13.26 -2.83
C PRO A 34 -10.31 -14.58 -2.11
N ASP A 35 -9.89 -15.68 -2.71
CA ASP A 35 -10.05 -17.03 -2.14
C ASP A 35 -8.75 -17.54 -1.48
N SER A 36 -7.74 -16.66 -1.35
CA SER A 36 -6.48 -17.01 -0.68
C SER A 36 -6.60 -16.93 0.83
N ASP A 37 -5.97 -17.85 1.52
CA ASP A 37 -5.69 -17.73 2.95
C ASP A 37 -4.65 -16.64 3.19
N VAL A 38 -4.87 -15.80 4.20
CA VAL A 38 -4.02 -14.64 4.49
C VAL A 38 -3.42 -14.75 5.88
N VAL A 39 -2.11 -14.57 5.96
CA VAL A 39 -1.38 -14.40 7.22
C VAL A 39 -0.92 -12.94 7.30
N LEU A 40 -1.39 -12.21 8.30
CA LEU A 40 -1.01 -10.82 8.52
C LEU A 40 0.09 -10.74 9.57
N VAL A 41 1.26 -10.23 9.17
CA VAL A 41 2.40 -10.02 10.06
C VAL A 41 2.51 -8.53 10.37
N LYS A 42 2.22 -8.17 11.64
CA LYS A 42 2.35 -6.78 12.10
C LYS A 42 3.78 -6.51 12.54
N LEU A 43 4.50 -5.66 11.79
CA LEU A 43 5.93 -5.41 11.96
C LEU A 43 6.26 -4.45 13.12
N ALA A 44 5.38 -3.54 13.46
CA ALA A 44 5.63 -2.57 14.53
C ALA A 44 4.46 -2.49 15.50
N ARG A 45 4.74 -2.21 16.76
CA ARG A 45 3.70 -1.94 17.79
C ARG A 45 3.26 -0.49 17.77
N THR A 46 4.20 0.42 17.62
CA THR A 46 3.99 1.88 17.59
C THR A 46 5.06 2.53 16.72
N GLY A 47 4.71 3.63 16.03
CA GLY A 47 5.66 4.45 15.32
C GLY A 47 6.15 3.83 14.00
N ARG A 48 7.42 4.04 13.73
CA ARG A 48 8.06 3.71 12.45
C ARG A 48 8.40 2.22 12.34
N ILE A 49 8.24 1.66 11.15
CA ILE A 49 8.80 0.35 10.80
C ILE A 49 10.28 0.54 10.47
N THR A 50 11.14 -0.31 11.02
CA THR A 50 12.58 -0.36 10.74
C THR A 50 12.93 -1.56 9.87
N ASP A 51 14.11 -1.56 9.25
CA ASP A 51 14.63 -2.70 8.49
C ASP A 51 14.67 -3.97 9.34
N GLN A 52 15.07 -3.84 10.61
CA GLN A 52 15.06 -4.95 11.56
C GLN A 52 13.65 -5.53 11.76
N ASN A 53 12.61 -4.68 11.82
CA ASN A 53 11.24 -5.19 11.95
C ASN A 53 10.80 -5.97 10.71
N ILE A 54 11.23 -5.56 9.52
CA ILE A 54 10.92 -6.27 8.28
C ILE A 54 11.68 -7.60 8.25
N GLN A 55 12.95 -7.58 8.63
CA GLN A 55 13.78 -8.77 8.75
C GLN A 55 13.17 -9.79 9.73
N ASP A 56 12.86 -9.38 10.95
CA ASP A 56 12.23 -10.24 11.97
C ASP A 56 10.92 -10.86 11.45
N GLY A 57 10.15 -10.07 10.68
CA GLY A 57 8.92 -10.55 10.04
C GLY A 57 9.17 -11.63 9.00
N LEU A 58 10.20 -11.48 8.17
CA LEU A 58 10.59 -12.47 7.16
C LEU A 58 11.18 -13.74 7.79
N GLU A 59 12.00 -13.60 8.82
CA GLU A 59 12.51 -14.72 9.59
C GLU A 59 11.36 -15.54 10.20
N TRP A 60 10.37 -14.86 10.80
CA TRP A 60 9.16 -15.51 11.28
C TRP A 60 8.41 -16.25 10.17
N VAL A 61 8.32 -15.66 8.98
CA VAL A 61 7.71 -16.31 7.80
C VAL A 61 8.45 -17.57 7.43
N LEU A 62 9.79 -17.54 7.38
CA LEU A 62 10.63 -18.69 7.10
C LEU A 62 10.39 -19.85 8.08
N GLU A 63 10.34 -19.54 9.38
CA GLU A 63 10.10 -20.51 10.43
C GLU A 63 8.71 -21.16 10.35
N ASN A 64 7.71 -20.36 9.96
CA ASN A 64 6.30 -20.75 9.99
C ASN A 64 5.72 -21.13 8.61
N ARG A 65 6.50 -21.06 7.52
CA ARG A 65 6.03 -21.25 6.15
C ARG A 65 5.31 -22.58 5.92
N GLN A 66 5.81 -23.65 6.55
CA GLN A 66 5.22 -24.99 6.39
C GLN A 66 3.91 -25.11 7.17
N LYS A 67 3.89 -24.56 8.39
CA LYS A 67 2.71 -24.57 9.26
C LYS A 67 1.50 -23.89 8.64
N TYR A 68 1.71 -22.77 7.97
CA TYR A 68 0.66 -21.96 7.35
C TYR A 68 0.59 -22.10 5.83
N GLY A 69 1.45 -22.90 5.20
CA GLY A 69 1.48 -23.08 3.76
C GLY A 69 1.85 -21.81 2.99
N ILE A 70 2.71 -20.94 3.56
CA ILE A 70 3.04 -19.64 2.97
C ILE A 70 3.84 -19.86 1.67
N LYS A 71 3.35 -19.24 0.58
CA LYS A 71 3.95 -19.32 -0.77
C LYS A 71 4.37 -17.96 -1.31
N VAL A 72 3.70 -16.92 -0.89
CA VAL A 72 3.93 -15.55 -1.36
C VAL A 72 3.98 -14.62 -0.16
N VAL A 73 4.93 -13.69 -0.18
CA VAL A 73 5.03 -12.59 0.79
C VAL A 73 4.93 -11.27 0.02
N ASN A 74 4.03 -10.40 0.45
CA ASN A 74 3.96 -9.03 -0.02
C ASN A 74 4.50 -8.07 1.03
N ILE A 75 5.44 -7.20 0.64
CA ILE A 75 6.04 -6.18 1.49
C ILE A 75 5.81 -4.81 0.87
N SER A 76 4.91 -4.03 1.46
CA SER A 76 4.65 -2.65 1.06
C SER A 76 5.34 -1.66 2.01
N ALA A 77 6.56 -1.94 2.33
CA ALA A 77 7.46 -1.15 3.18
C ALA A 77 8.90 -1.32 2.68
N GLY A 78 9.79 -0.43 3.05
CA GLY A 78 11.20 -0.50 2.66
C GLY A 78 12.09 0.27 3.62
N GLY A 79 13.37 0.09 3.47
CA GLY A 79 14.41 0.80 4.18
C GLY A 79 14.55 2.26 3.75
N ASP A 80 15.52 2.93 4.34
CA ASP A 80 15.79 4.35 4.09
C ASP A 80 17.07 4.58 3.28
N GLU A 81 17.94 3.59 3.20
CA GLU A 81 19.28 3.70 2.63
C GLU A 81 19.49 2.67 1.52
N GLU A 82 20.21 3.09 0.47
CA GLU A 82 20.70 2.18 -0.56
C GLU A 82 21.84 1.36 0.01
N LEU A 83 21.66 0.05 0.06
CA LEU A 83 22.65 -0.90 0.54
C LEU A 83 22.89 -1.98 -0.49
N SER A 84 24.13 -2.47 -0.57
CA SER A 84 24.47 -3.63 -1.39
C SER A 84 23.80 -4.89 -0.81
N TYR A 85 23.06 -5.62 -1.64
CA TYR A 85 22.41 -6.86 -1.22
C TYR A 85 23.40 -7.91 -0.71
N LEU A 86 24.68 -7.80 -1.08
CA LEU A 86 25.74 -8.71 -0.62
C LEU A 86 26.03 -8.56 0.87
N HIS A 87 25.73 -7.41 1.46
CA HIS A 87 26.06 -7.07 2.84
C HIS A 87 24.86 -6.67 3.68
N ASP A 88 23.71 -6.42 3.05
CA ASP A 88 22.49 -6.04 3.72
C ASP A 88 21.74 -7.26 4.28
N PRO A 89 21.55 -7.36 5.62
CA PRO A 89 20.88 -8.50 6.23
C PRO A 89 19.43 -8.69 5.75
N LEU A 90 18.70 -7.58 5.49
CA LEU A 90 17.32 -7.65 5.01
C LEU A 90 17.25 -8.28 3.62
N SER A 91 18.13 -7.87 2.70
CA SER A 91 18.24 -8.49 1.38
C SER A 91 18.62 -9.97 1.45
N GLN A 92 19.50 -10.34 2.38
CA GLN A 92 19.90 -11.74 2.57
C GLN A 92 18.72 -12.62 3.00
N VAL A 93 17.88 -12.14 3.91
CA VAL A 93 16.67 -12.88 4.33
C VAL A 93 15.66 -13.00 3.16
N VAL A 94 15.57 -12.01 2.29
CA VAL A 94 14.77 -12.13 1.04
C VAL A 94 15.27 -13.28 0.17
N GLU A 95 16.60 -13.39 -0.02
CA GLU A 95 17.21 -14.50 -0.78
C GLU A 95 16.95 -15.84 -0.11
N GLU A 96 17.00 -15.93 1.22
CA GLU A 96 16.64 -17.14 1.97
C GLU A 96 15.17 -17.53 1.77
N CYS A 97 14.26 -16.55 1.78
CA CYS A 97 12.84 -16.78 1.47
C CYS A 97 12.66 -17.37 0.07
N SER A 98 13.34 -16.78 -0.91
CA SER A 98 13.29 -17.26 -2.30
C SER A 98 13.86 -18.68 -2.43
N ALA A 99 15.00 -18.95 -1.81
CA ALA A 99 15.61 -20.29 -1.77
C ALA A 99 14.71 -21.32 -1.08
N ALA A 100 13.89 -20.89 -0.12
CA ALA A 100 12.90 -21.72 0.55
C ALA A 100 11.60 -21.94 -0.25
N GLY A 101 11.52 -21.42 -1.48
CA GLY A 101 10.37 -21.53 -2.38
C GLY A 101 9.24 -20.54 -2.10
N ILE A 102 9.53 -19.43 -1.45
CA ILE A 102 8.60 -18.32 -1.19
C ILE A 102 8.86 -17.23 -2.23
N THR A 103 7.82 -16.80 -2.94
CA THR A 103 7.90 -15.62 -3.81
C THR A 103 7.78 -14.35 -2.97
N VAL A 104 8.81 -13.52 -2.99
CA VAL A 104 8.81 -12.22 -2.29
C VAL A 104 8.50 -11.11 -3.29
N VAL A 105 7.47 -10.33 -3.01
CA VAL A 105 7.01 -9.19 -3.83
C VAL A 105 7.10 -7.92 -3.00
N CYS A 106 7.79 -6.91 -3.51
CA CYS A 106 8.00 -5.66 -2.78
C CYS A 106 7.59 -4.43 -3.59
N ALA A 107 7.10 -3.41 -2.92
CA ALA A 107 7.01 -2.09 -3.52
C ALA A 107 8.42 -1.55 -3.77
N VAL A 108 8.69 -1.05 -4.99
CA VAL A 108 10.02 -0.55 -5.36
C VAL A 108 10.39 0.78 -4.67
N GLY A 109 9.43 1.44 -4.05
CA GLY A 109 9.61 2.76 -3.42
C GLY A 109 8.98 3.89 -4.23
N ASN A 110 9.01 5.11 -3.66
CA ASN A 110 8.29 6.29 -4.15
C ASN A 110 9.24 7.47 -4.47
N ALA A 111 10.53 7.20 -4.65
CA ALA A 111 11.57 8.21 -4.79
C ALA A 111 11.96 8.52 -6.24
N GLY A 112 11.14 8.14 -7.22
CA GLY A 112 11.41 8.38 -8.64
C GLY A 112 11.48 9.85 -9.06
N HIS A 113 11.06 10.78 -8.20
CA HIS A 113 11.20 12.22 -8.39
C HIS A 113 12.55 12.78 -7.90
N LEU A 114 13.32 11.98 -7.14
CA LEU A 114 14.65 12.36 -6.68
C LEU A 114 15.69 12.13 -7.79
N PRO A 115 16.79 12.88 -7.83
CA PRO A 115 17.80 12.78 -8.90
C PRO A 115 18.42 11.38 -9.08
N ASN A 116 18.56 10.63 -7.99
CA ASN A 116 19.12 9.27 -7.97
C ASN A 116 18.04 8.17 -7.89
N HIS A 117 16.75 8.56 -7.75
CA HIS A 117 15.57 7.66 -7.68
C HIS A 117 15.84 6.31 -6.98
N PRO A 118 16.37 6.29 -5.75
CA PRO A 118 16.98 5.14 -5.11
C PRO A 118 16.04 3.96 -4.97
N VAL A 119 16.58 2.76 -5.14
CA VAL A 119 15.90 1.48 -4.86
C VAL A 119 16.55 0.87 -3.63
N VAL A 120 15.80 0.80 -2.55
CA VAL A 120 16.28 0.38 -1.23
C VAL A 120 15.83 -1.04 -0.86
N PRO A 121 16.49 -1.71 0.08
CA PRO A 121 16.01 -3.00 0.60
C PRO A 121 14.56 -2.92 1.14
N PRO A 122 13.75 -3.99 1.02
CA PRO A 122 14.07 -5.29 0.43
C PRO A 122 13.91 -5.35 -1.10
N ALA A 123 13.44 -4.28 -1.76
CA ALA A 123 13.18 -4.25 -3.21
C ALA A 123 14.45 -4.36 -4.06
N SER A 124 15.62 -3.98 -3.50
CA SER A 124 16.92 -4.10 -4.16
C SER A 124 17.48 -5.54 -4.18
N ALA A 125 16.90 -6.48 -3.42
CA ALA A 125 17.35 -7.86 -3.41
C ALA A 125 17.15 -8.53 -4.80
N PRO A 126 18.10 -9.38 -5.26
CA PRO A 126 18.04 -9.99 -6.59
C PRO A 126 16.80 -10.81 -6.84
N SER A 127 16.39 -11.66 -5.90
CA SER A 127 15.24 -12.57 -6.02
C SER A 127 13.89 -11.92 -5.71
N CYS A 128 13.88 -10.66 -5.28
CA CYS A 128 12.65 -9.92 -5.03
C CYS A 128 12.01 -9.48 -6.35
N ILE A 129 10.71 -9.67 -6.48
CA ILE A 129 9.91 -9.03 -7.54
C ILE A 129 9.56 -7.63 -7.05
N ALA A 130 10.33 -6.63 -7.47
CA ALA A 130 10.03 -5.24 -7.17
C ALA A 130 8.96 -4.71 -8.13
N VAL A 131 7.95 -4.04 -7.60
CA VAL A 131 6.79 -3.57 -8.35
C VAL A 131 6.74 -2.05 -8.32
N GLY A 132 6.77 -1.45 -9.51
CA GLY A 132 6.53 -0.02 -9.71
C GLY A 132 5.07 0.30 -9.98
N GLY A 133 4.72 1.57 -9.95
CA GLY A 133 3.36 2.06 -10.09
C GLY A 133 3.04 2.59 -11.50
N LEU A 134 1.88 2.23 -11.99
CA LEU A 134 1.24 2.81 -13.17
C LEU A 134 0.09 3.72 -12.73
N ASP A 135 0.05 4.93 -13.24
CA ASP A 135 -1.13 5.80 -13.17
C ASP A 135 -1.98 5.59 -14.42
N ASP A 136 -3.12 4.95 -14.27
CA ASP A 136 -4.05 4.73 -15.39
C ASP A 136 -5.04 5.89 -15.58
N ASN A 137 -4.94 6.96 -14.78
CA ASN A 137 -5.83 8.11 -14.79
C ASN A 137 -7.31 7.72 -14.67
N ASN A 138 -7.60 6.65 -13.94
CA ASN A 138 -8.93 6.07 -13.82
C ASN A 138 -9.64 5.93 -15.19
N SER A 139 -8.91 5.49 -16.22
CA SER A 139 -9.36 5.47 -17.59
C SER A 139 -8.99 4.18 -18.31
N ILE A 140 -9.93 3.62 -19.06
CA ILE A 140 -9.68 2.49 -19.97
C ILE A 140 -8.82 2.90 -21.17
N ASN A 141 -8.72 4.21 -21.47
CA ASN A 141 -7.91 4.71 -22.58
C ASN A 141 -6.41 4.63 -22.24
N ARG A 142 -5.72 3.68 -22.88
CA ARG A 142 -4.28 3.45 -22.69
C ARG A 142 -3.40 4.66 -22.99
N ALA A 143 -3.84 5.58 -23.87
CA ALA A 143 -3.09 6.79 -24.20
C ALA A 143 -3.05 7.81 -23.04
N LYS A 144 -3.91 7.66 -22.03
CA LYS A 144 -3.93 8.50 -20.83
C LYS A 144 -3.06 7.95 -19.69
N ARG A 145 -2.45 6.78 -19.86
CA ARG A 145 -1.63 6.17 -18.82
C ARG A 145 -0.33 6.92 -18.64
N GLY A 146 0.05 7.11 -17.40
CA GLY A 146 1.31 7.68 -16.97
C GLY A 146 2.05 6.75 -16.02
N MET A 147 3.25 7.16 -15.63
CA MET A 147 4.01 6.47 -14.60
C MET A 147 3.80 7.16 -13.27
N TYR A 148 3.59 6.36 -12.23
CA TYR A 148 3.70 6.87 -10.88
C TYR A 148 5.18 7.20 -10.57
N ARG A 149 5.43 8.02 -9.57
CA ARG A 149 6.77 8.41 -9.11
C ARG A 149 7.53 7.28 -8.37
N SER A 150 7.43 6.06 -8.87
CA SER A 150 8.15 4.92 -8.30
C SER A 150 9.65 5.09 -8.44
N SER A 151 10.42 4.60 -7.47
CA SER A 151 11.86 4.41 -7.62
C SER A 151 12.17 3.51 -8.83
N TYR A 152 13.32 3.68 -9.45
CA TYR A 152 13.72 2.89 -10.62
C TYR A 152 15.23 2.99 -10.87
N GLY A 153 15.71 2.14 -11.73
CA GLY A 153 17.07 2.23 -12.25
C GLY A 153 17.92 1.08 -11.80
N PRO A 154 19.23 1.17 -11.98
CA PRO A 154 20.10 0.20 -11.35
C PRO A 154 20.14 0.46 -9.84
N THR A 155 20.12 -0.62 -9.07
CA THR A 155 20.52 -0.57 -7.65
C THR A 155 22.01 -0.25 -7.52
N ILE A 156 22.49 -0.06 -6.31
CA ILE A 156 23.93 0.14 -6.05
C ILE A 156 24.78 -1.04 -6.59
N ASP A 157 24.21 -2.22 -6.73
CA ASP A 157 24.86 -3.42 -7.29
C ASP A 157 24.62 -3.59 -8.81
N GLY A 158 23.99 -2.62 -9.47
CA GLY A 158 23.74 -2.62 -10.90
C GLY A 158 22.52 -3.43 -11.37
N LEU A 159 21.68 -3.92 -10.47
CA LEU A 159 20.46 -4.64 -10.83
C LEU A 159 19.38 -3.67 -11.32
N GLN A 160 18.75 -3.98 -12.44
CA GLN A 160 17.66 -3.16 -12.98
C GLN A 160 16.35 -3.46 -12.23
N LYS A 161 15.74 -2.41 -11.67
CA LYS A 161 14.47 -2.47 -10.92
C LYS A 161 13.53 -1.36 -11.41
N PRO A 162 12.22 -1.50 -11.31
CA PRO A 162 11.45 -2.69 -10.94
C PRO A 162 11.40 -3.74 -12.05
N GLU A 163 11.07 -4.98 -11.71
CA GLU A 163 10.84 -6.05 -12.69
C GLU A 163 9.50 -5.88 -13.42
N ILE A 164 8.51 -5.35 -12.72
CA ILE A 164 7.16 -5.14 -13.26
C ILE A 164 6.55 -3.83 -12.78
N ILE A 165 5.52 -3.36 -13.46
CA ILE A 165 4.66 -2.27 -13.03
C ILE A 165 3.21 -2.74 -12.95
N ALA A 166 2.48 -2.23 -11.96
CA ALA A 166 1.06 -2.50 -11.75
C ALA A 166 0.30 -1.20 -11.47
N SER A 167 -1.01 -1.19 -11.65
CA SER A 167 -1.85 -0.03 -11.29
C SER A 167 -1.64 0.33 -9.81
N SER A 168 -1.39 1.61 -9.53
CA SER A 168 -1.00 2.08 -8.19
C SER A 168 -1.87 3.22 -7.65
N ILE A 169 -2.52 3.97 -8.53
CA ILE A 169 -3.42 5.06 -8.19
C ILE A 169 -4.83 4.63 -8.59
N TRP A 170 -5.85 5.26 -8.03
CA TRP A 170 -7.26 4.98 -8.32
C TRP A 170 -7.72 3.57 -7.93
N ILE A 171 -7.04 2.96 -6.95
CA ILE A 171 -7.41 1.66 -6.42
C ILE A 171 -8.34 1.86 -5.23
N PRO A 172 -9.60 1.41 -5.31
CA PRO A 172 -10.51 1.47 -4.17
C PRO A 172 -9.99 0.60 -3.02
N ALA A 173 -10.00 1.18 -1.84
CA ALA A 173 -9.53 0.51 -0.62
C ALA A 173 -10.47 0.86 0.55
N PRO A 174 -10.60 -0.01 1.55
CA PRO A 174 -11.39 0.27 2.73
C PRO A 174 -10.76 1.39 3.56
N ILE A 175 -11.61 2.10 4.29
CA ILE A 175 -11.23 3.13 5.26
C ILE A 175 -11.38 2.54 6.67
N LEU A 176 -10.44 2.84 7.56
CA LEU A 176 -10.56 2.45 8.96
C LEU A 176 -11.78 3.12 9.60
N PRO A 177 -12.67 2.36 10.25
CA PRO A 177 -13.84 2.93 10.91
C PRO A 177 -13.44 3.85 12.08
N ASN A 178 -14.29 4.80 12.40
CA ASN A 178 -14.11 5.75 13.50
C ASN A 178 -12.85 6.65 13.35
N THR A 179 -12.43 6.93 12.13
CA THR A 179 -11.34 7.87 11.82
C THR A 179 -11.91 9.16 11.22
N PRO A 180 -11.17 10.28 11.27
CA PRO A 180 -11.56 11.50 10.54
C PRO A 180 -11.83 11.25 9.06
N THR A 181 -11.01 10.43 8.41
CA THR A 181 -11.20 10.05 7.00
C THR A 181 -12.52 9.30 6.76
N ALA A 182 -12.95 8.46 7.72
CA ALA A 182 -14.24 7.78 7.62
C ALA A 182 -15.41 8.77 7.73
N GLN A 183 -15.33 9.73 8.65
CA GLN A 183 -16.34 10.79 8.80
C GLN A 183 -16.42 11.66 7.54
N GLN A 184 -15.28 12.03 6.97
CA GLN A 184 -15.20 12.77 5.71
C GLN A 184 -15.82 11.98 4.55
N ALA A 185 -15.51 10.69 4.42
CA ALA A 185 -16.10 9.84 3.39
C ALA A 185 -17.62 9.69 3.54
N GLU A 186 -18.14 9.59 4.76
CA GLU A 186 -19.57 9.54 5.04
C GLU A 186 -20.26 10.86 4.67
N LEU A 187 -19.62 12.00 4.94
CA LEU A 187 -20.12 13.31 4.54
C LEU A 187 -20.17 13.44 3.02
N LEU A 188 -19.08 13.09 2.33
CA LEU A 188 -19.02 13.14 0.86
C LEU A 188 -20.07 12.21 0.22
N GLU A 189 -20.30 11.03 0.76
CA GLU A 189 -21.36 10.14 0.30
C GLU A 189 -22.76 10.73 0.47
N LYS A 190 -23.01 11.41 1.60
CA LYS A 190 -24.30 12.11 1.84
C LYS A 190 -24.50 13.22 0.82
N LEU A 191 -23.43 14.00 0.53
CA LEU A 191 -23.49 15.09 -0.46
C LEU A 191 -23.71 14.56 -1.89
N ASP A 192 -23.01 13.48 -2.27
CA ASP A 192 -23.17 12.86 -3.60
C ASP A 192 -24.60 12.35 -3.87
N LYS A 193 -25.29 11.91 -2.82
CA LYS A 193 -26.67 11.41 -2.92
C LYS A 193 -27.75 12.48 -2.72
N ALA A 194 -27.37 13.68 -2.30
CA ALA A 194 -28.32 14.73 -1.98
C ALA A 194 -28.73 15.53 -3.23
N PRO A 195 -29.97 16.00 -3.32
CA PRO A 195 -30.34 16.98 -4.33
C PRO A 195 -29.71 18.33 -4.01
N ASP A 196 -29.49 19.14 -5.06
CA ASP A 196 -28.74 20.40 -5.00
C ASP A 196 -29.24 21.37 -3.89
N ASP A 197 -30.56 21.44 -3.69
CA ASP A 197 -31.17 22.31 -2.66
C ASP A 197 -30.89 21.85 -1.21
N LYS A 198 -30.29 20.67 -1.02
CA LYS A 198 -29.93 20.11 0.29
C LYS A 198 -28.42 20.15 0.59
N LEU A 199 -27.59 20.54 -0.38
CA LEU A 199 -26.14 20.50 -0.19
C LEU A 199 -25.68 21.44 0.94
N HIS A 200 -26.07 22.73 0.91
CA HIS A 200 -25.72 23.69 1.96
C HIS A 200 -26.18 23.27 3.36
N PRO A 201 -27.45 22.88 3.59
CA PRO A 201 -27.86 22.37 4.90
C PRO A 201 -27.07 21.17 5.41
N ILE A 202 -26.60 20.30 4.52
CA ILE A 202 -25.76 19.17 4.91
C ILE A 202 -24.37 19.64 5.33
N ILE A 203 -23.75 20.55 4.59
CA ILE A 203 -22.44 21.12 4.94
C ILE A 203 -22.53 21.85 6.28
N ASP A 204 -23.49 22.75 6.45
CA ASP A 204 -23.69 23.50 7.68
C ASP A 204 -23.87 22.62 8.92
N ALA A 205 -24.55 21.48 8.76
CA ALA A 205 -24.75 20.51 9.84
C ALA A 205 -23.49 19.67 10.16
N ASN A 206 -22.44 19.73 9.34
CA ASN A 206 -21.24 18.90 9.45
C ASN A 206 -19.94 19.74 9.43
N VAL A 207 -20.00 21.02 9.79
CA VAL A 207 -18.82 21.91 9.88
C VAL A 207 -17.73 21.29 10.75
N GLY A 208 -16.48 21.39 10.29
CA GLY A 208 -15.29 20.84 10.95
C GLY A 208 -14.93 19.41 10.55
N ILE A 209 -15.73 18.75 9.72
CA ILE A 209 -15.40 17.41 9.19
C ILE A 209 -14.46 17.52 7.99
N ASP A 210 -14.73 18.45 7.08
CA ASP A 210 -13.90 18.69 5.89
C ASP A 210 -13.58 20.19 5.73
N PRO A 211 -12.34 20.62 6.07
CA PRO A 211 -11.96 22.03 6.00
C PRO A 211 -12.02 22.64 4.58
N GLU A 212 -11.89 21.81 3.53
CA GLU A 212 -11.98 22.31 2.14
C GLU A 212 -13.44 22.62 1.76
N LEU A 213 -14.38 21.78 2.21
CA LEU A 213 -15.80 22.04 2.04
C LEU A 213 -16.28 23.22 2.87
N ASP A 214 -15.82 23.35 4.12
CA ASP A 214 -16.13 24.48 4.98
C ASP A 214 -15.67 25.80 4.32
N ALA A 215 -14.42 25.85 3.85
CA ALA A 215 -13.88 27.01 3.14
C ALA A 215 -14.58 27.29 1.80
N ALA A 216 -15.15 26.30 1.15
CA ALA A 216 -15.91 26.47 -0.08
C ALA A 216 -17.32 27.02 0.19
N ALA A 217 -17.95 26.59 1.30
CA ALA A 217 -19.27 27.05 1.72
C ALA A 217 -19.26 28.53 2.21
N ASP A 218 -18.14 28.97 2.81
CA ASP A 218 -17.96 30.36 3.26
C ASP A 218 -17.75 31.37 2.11
N ARG A 219 -17.58 30.92 0.88
CA ARG A 219 -17.50 31.80 -0.28
C ARG A 219 -18.93 32.15 -0.72
N GLU A 220 -19.35 33.38 -0.44
CA GLU A 220 -20.53 33.94 -1.08
C GLU A 220 -20.35 33.92 -2.62
N PHE A 221 -21.26 33.27 -3.30
CA PHE A 221 -21.36 33.29 -4.74
C PHE A 221 -22.11 34.52 -5.22
#